data_ccfe818070b961582853d99e5fdce54c
#
_entry.id   ccfe818070b961582853d99e5fdce54c
#
_cell.length_a   1.000
_cell.length_b   1.000
_cell.length_c   1.000
_cell.angle_alpha   90.00
_cell.angle_beta   90.00
_cell.angle_gamma   90.00
#
_symmetry.space_group_name_H-M   'P 1'
#
loop_
_entity.id
_entity.type
_entity.pdbx_description
1 polymer ?
#
loop_
_entity_poly.entity_id
_entity_poly.type
_entity_poly.pdbx_seq_one_letter_code
_entity_poly.pdbx_strand_id
1 'polypeptide(L)'
;MPNPKNTIRLVVVTTADDVDEEFNVNQPLQVLFNRALHEVGGEGNQDQFALEYNDVELSDLSRKIGDVAEELGWVDGTQLDLVPKPVVV
;
A
#
# COMPACT_ATOMS: atom_id res chain seq x y z
N MET A 1 -21.71 21.84 -0.21
CA MET A 1 -21.17 20.57 0.24
C MET A 1 -19.84 20.31 -0.41
N PRO A 2 -18.81 20.13 0.38
CA PRO A 2 -17.54 19.75 -0.22
C PRO A 2 -17.68 18.38 -0.85
N ASN A 3 -17.12 18.21 -2.03
CA ASN A 3 -17.05 16.91 -2.64
C ASN A 3 -16.17 16.02 -1.77
N PRO A 4 -16.58 14.78 -1.51
CA PRO A 4 -15.69 13.87 -0.84
C PRO A 4 -14.41 13.71 -1.67
N LYS A 5 -13.30 13.70 -1.02
CA LYS A 5 -12.04 13.43 -1.70
C LYS A 5 -12.09 12.04 -2.31
N ASN A 6 -11.75 11.95 -3.58
CA ASN A 6 -11.56 10.65 -4.23
C ASN A 6 -10.15 10.10 -3.96
N THR A 7 -9.42 10.72 -3.04
CA THR A 7 -8.06 10.31 -2.71
C THR A 7 -7.91 10.14 -1.21
N ILE A 8 -6.95 9.33 -0.83
CA ILE A 8 -6.55 9.15 0.55
C ILE A 8 -5.03 9.21 0.61
N ARG A 9 -4.49 9.93 1.60
CA ARG A 9 -3.05 10.02 1.80
C ARG A 9 -2.60 8.81 2.61
N LEU A 10 -1.68 8.05 2.07
CA LEU A 10 -1.14 6.86 2.73
C LEU A 10 0.38 6.95 2.78
N VAL A 11 0.94 6.42 3.86
CA VAL A 11 2.38 6.35 4.05
C VAL A 11 2.78 4.89 4.01
N VAL A 12 3.66 4.51 3.10
CA VAL A 12 4.20 3.14 3.06
C VAL A 12 5.66 3.20 3.49
N VAL A 13 5.94 2.58 4.62
CA VAL A 13 7.31 2.48 5.13
C VAL A 13 8.01 1.35 4.40
N THR A 14 9.19 1.65 3.87
CA THR A 14 10.00 0.67 3.15
C THR A 14 11.38 0.57 3.79
N THR A 15 12.20 -0.34 3.30
CA THR A 15 13.59 -0.44 3.73
C THR A 15 14.47 0.66 3.10
N ALA A 16 13.91 1.41 2.17
CA ALA A 16 14.55 2.59 1.58
C ALA A 16 13.81 3.85 2.08
N ASP A 17 13.34 4.70 1.17
CA ASP A 17 12.58 5.90 1.55
C ASP A 17 11.09 5.56 1.68
N ASP A 18 10.43 6.24 2.60
CA ASP A 18 8.99 6.10 2.75
C ASP A 18 8.24 6.73 1.58
N VAL A 19 7.15 6.10 1.18
CA VAL A 19 6.22 6.66 0.20
C VAL A 19 5.13 7.40 0.98
N ASP A 20 4.99 8.70 0.76
CA ASP A 20 3.96 9.52 1.40
C ASP A 20 3.24 10.27 0.28
N GLU A 21 2.14 9.69 -0.19
CA GLU A 21 1.43 10.23 -1.36
C GLU A 21 -0.08 10.04 -1.21
N GLU A 22 -0.82 10.82 -1.99
CA GLU A 22 -2.25 10.62 -2.13
C GLU A 22 -2.51 9.60 -3.24
N PHE A 23 -3.41 8.67 -2.95
CA PHE A 23 -3.82 7.62 -3.91
C PHE A 23 -5.31 7.73 -4.18
N ASN A 24 -5.71 7.46 -5.41
CA ASN A 24 -7.12 7.44 -5.78
C ASN A 24 -7.79 6.20 -5.15
N VAL A 25 -8.89 6.42 -4.45
CA VAL A 25 -9.59 5.34 -3.74
C VAL A 25 -10.19 4.28 -4.67
N ASN A 26 -10.38 4.62 -5.94
CA ASN A 26 -10.90 3.68 -6.93
C ASN A 26 -9.81 2.79 -7.55
N GLN A 27 -8.55 3.07 -7.26
CA GLN A 27 -7.45 2.25 -7.74
C GLN A 27 -7.25 1.04 -6.83
N PRO A 28 -6.74 -0.07 -7.39
CA PRO A 28 -6.45 -1.25 -6.57
C PRO A 28 -5.21 -1.05 -5.70
N LEU A 29 -5.11 -1.84 -4.63
CA LEU A 29 -3.92 -1.86 -3.78
C LEU A 29 -2.64 -2.13 -4.57
N GLN A 30 -2.74 -2.78 -5.72
CA GLN A 30 -1.61 -3.05 -6.59
C GLN A 30 -0.85 -1.78 -6.96
N VAL A 31 -1.56 -0.66 -7.14
CA VAL A 31 -0.92 0.63 -7.46
C VAL A 31 -0.05 1.09 -6.30
N LEU A 32 -0.56 0.97 -5.08
CA LEU A 32 0.17 1.30 -3.87
C LEU A 32 1.41 0.42 -3.71
N PHE A 33 1.23 -0.88 -3.93
CA PHE A 33 2.31 -1.86 -3.85
C PHE A 33 3.41 -1.56 -4.88
N ASN A 34 3.01 -1.29 -6.13
CA ASN A 34 3.96 -0.99 -7.20
C ASN A 34 4.75 0.28 -6.90
N ARG A 35 4.09 1.29 -6.34
CA ARG A 35 4.76 2.55 -6.00
C ARG A 35 5.81 2.32 -4.92
N ALA A 36 5.49 1.51 -3.92
CA ALA A 36 6.42 1.17 -2.85
C ALA A 36 7.59 0.31 -3.37
N LEU A 37 7.30 -0.63 -4.27
CA LEU A 37 8.36 -1.44 -4.91
C LEU A 37 9.36 -0.56 -5.67
N HIS A 38 8.87 0.47 -6.32
CA HIS A 38 9.74 1.39 -7.05
C HIS A 38 10.78 2.02 -6.12
N GLU A 39 10.39 2.36 -4.89
CA GLU A 39 11.32 2.98 -3.94
C GLU A 39 12.46 2.05 -3.52
N VAL A 40 12.20 0.75 -3.46
CA VAL A 40 13.21 -0.24 -3.04
C VAL A 40 13.89 -0.92 -4.23
N GLY A 41 13.57 -0.48 -5.46
CA GLY A 41 14.12 -1.12 -6.66
C GLY A 41 13.64 -2.55 -6.83
N GLY A 42 12.45 -2.86 -6.33
CA GLY A 42 11.90 -4.22 -6.33
C GLY A 42 11.03 -4.56 -7.54
N GLU A 43 10.99 -3.69 -8.54
CA GLU A 43 10.24 -3.95 -9.76
C GLU A 43 10.79 -5.21 -10.44
N GLY A 44 9.92 -6.12 -10.79
CA GLY A 44 10.32 -7.42 -11.32
C GLY A 44 10.52 -8.49 -10.25
N ASN A 45 10.49 -8.10 -8.96
CA ASN A 45 10.63 -9.03 -7.84
C ASN A 45 9.43 -8.93 -6.90
N GLN A 46 8.25 -8.72 -7.45
CA GLN A 46 7.02 -8.48 -6.68
C GLN A 46 6.71 -9.61 -5.69
N ASP A 47 6.99 -10.83 -6.07
CA ASP A 47 6.75 -12.01 -5.24
C ASP A 47 7.67 -12.12 -4.03
N GLN A 48 8.70 -11.28 -3.98
CA GLN A 48 9.65 -11.25 -2.86
C GLN A 48 9.29 -10.23 -1.79
N PHE A 49 8.19 -9.49 -1.98
CA PHE A 49 7.74 -8.47 -1.04
C PHE A 49 6.27 -8.66 -0.69
N ALA A 50 5.88 -8.14 0.46
CA ALA A 50 4.49 -8.12 0.89
C ALA A 50 4.13 -6.72 1.38
N LEU A 51 2.89 -6.31 1.09
CA LEU A 51 2.31 -5.09 1.65
C LEU A 51 1.55 -5.47 2.91
N GLU A 52 1.85 -4.83 4.03
CA GLU A 52 1.25 -5.16 5.32
C GLU A 52 0.63 -3.94 5.98
N TYR A 53 -0.42 -4.20 6.74
CA TYR A 53 -1.02 -3.23 7.64
C TYR A 53 -1.22 -3.91 9.00
N ASN A 54 -0.67 -3.32 10.08
CA ASN A 54 -0.70 -3.90 11.42
C ASN A 54 -0.22 -5.35 11.44
N ASP A 55 0.88 -5.62 10.75
CA ASP A 55 1.52 -6.93 10.66
C ASP A 55 0.67 -8.00 9.95
N VAL A 56 -0.37 -7.59 9.24
CA VAL A 56 -1.21 -8.48 8.44
C VAL A 56 -0.98 -8.22 6.97
N GLU A 57 -0.65 -9.26 6.22
CA GLU A 57 -0.43 -9.12 4.78
C GLU A 57 -1.74 -8.83 4.05
N LEU A 58 -1.71 -7.81 3.20
CA LEU A 58 -2.80 -7.49 2.29
C LEU A 58 -2.58 -8.26 1.00
N SER A 59 -3.01 -9.52 0.97
CA SER A 59 -2.66 -10.44 -0.12
C SER A 59 -3.48 -10.22 -1.38
N ASP A 60 -4.70 -9.73 -1.26
CA ASP A 60 -5.54 -9.46 -2.44
C ASP A 60 -5.33 -8.02 -2.90
N LEU A 61 -4.34 -7.83 -3.75
CA LEU A 61 -3.98 -6.51 -4.26
C LEU A 61 -4.94 -5.99 -5.34
N SER A 62 -5.91 -6.79 -5.73
CA SER A 62 -6.94 -6.36 -6.69
C SER A 62 -8.05 -5.55 -6.03
N ARG A 63 -8.12 -5.55 -4.70
CA ARG A 63 -9.14 -4.80 -3.97
C ARG A 63 -8.88 -3.30 -4.11
N LYS A 64 -9.96 -2.53 -4.19
CA LYS A 64 -9.84 -1.07 -4.27
C LYS A 64 -9.34 -0.51 -2.94
N ILE A 65 -8.48 0.50 -3.02
CA ILE A 65 -7.94 1.17 -1.85
C ILE A 65 -9.06 1.69 -0.95
N GLY A 66 -10.10 2.30 -1.55
CA GLY A 66 -11.23 2.83 -0.79
C GLY A 66 -12.01 1.76 -0.03
N ASP A 67 -12.17 0.59 -0.62
CA ASP A 67 -12.90 -0.53 0.03
C ASP A 67 -12.12 -1.03 1.24
N VAL A 68 -10.81 -1.18 1.09
CA VAL A 68 -9.95 -1.62 2.19
C VAL A 68 -9.87 -0.54 3.27
N ALA A 69 -9.77 0.71 2.86
CA ALA A 69 -9.72 1.84 3.79
C ALA A 69 -10.99 1.89 4.66
N GLU A 70 -12.16 1.68 4.05
CA GLU A 70 -13.42 1.66 4.78
C GLU A 70 -13.49 0.47 5.74
N GLU A 71 -13.08 -0.70 5.29
CA GLU A 71 -13.10 -1.92 6.09
C GLU A 71 -12.16 -1.82 7.30
N LEU A 72 -10.98 -1.26 7.11
CA LEU A 72 -9.93 -1.21 8.14
C LEU A 72 -9.85 0.11 8.88
N GLY A 73 -10.69 1.07 8.51
CA GLY A 73 -10.73 2.37 9.18
C GLY A 73 -9.56 3.29 8.86
N TRP A 74 -9.03 3.19 7.65
CA TRP A 74 -7.92 4.06 7.25
C TRP A 74 -8.35 5.51 7.09
N VAL A 75 -7.45 6.40 7.47
CA VAL A 75 -7.60 7.84 7.33
C VAL A 75 -6.34 8.42 6.67
N ASP A 76 -6.37 9.70 6.33
CA ASP A 76 -5.16 10.35 5.81
C ASP A 76 -4.00 10.18 6.79
N GLY A 77 -2.86 9.73 6.28
CA GLY A 77 -1.69 9.49 7.10
C GLY A 77 -1.57 8.07 7.64
N THR A 78 -2.53 7.20 7.34
CA THR A 78 -2.42 5.79 7.73
C THR A 78 -1.13 5.19 7.17
N GLN A 79 -0.44 4.44 8.02
CA GLN A 79 0.86 3.86 7.70
C GLN A 79 0.74 2.39 7.39
N LEU A 80 1.35 2.00 6.28
CA LEU A 80 1.50 0.60 5.88
C LEU A 80 2.99 0.28 5.79
N ASP A 81 3.31 -0.99 5.62
CA ASP A 81 4.70 -1.43 5.50
C ASP A 81 4.87 -2.28 4.24
N LEU A 82 5.96 -2.04 3.53
CA LEU A 82 6.43 -2.95 2.49
C LEU A 82 7.58 -3.73 3.07
N VAL A 83 7.41 -5.05 3.20
CA VAL A 83 8.38 -5.91 3.84
C VAL A 83 8.85 -7.00 2.89
N PRO A 84 10.13 -7.39 2.94
CA PRO A 84 10.58 -8.54 2.18
C PRO A 84 9.99 -9.81 2.76
N LYS A 85 9.57 -10.72 1.88
CA LYS A 85 9.11 -12.03 2.31
C LYS A 85 10.30 -12.89 2.69
N PRO A 86 10.18 -13.72 3.72
CA PRO A 86 11.26 -14.64 4.07
C PRO A 86 11.51 -15.60 2.91
N VAL A 87 12.79 -15.87 2.67
CA VAL A 87 13.18 -16.84 1.66
C VAL A 87 12.91 -18.23 2.23
N VAL A 88 12.06 -18.98 1.54
CA VAL A 88 11.81 -20.37 1.89
C VAL A 88 12.79 -21.22 1.10
N VAL A 89 13.65 -21.91 1.80
CA VAL A 89 14.64 -22.78 1.20
C VAL A 89 14.14 -24.21 1.22
#